data_582ba0244e230b311c7c79d08bb13ae6
#
_entry.id   582ba0244e230b311c7c79d08bb13ae6
#
_cell.length_a   1.000
_cell.length_b   1.000
_cell.length_c   1.000
_cell.angle_alpha   90.00
_cell.angle_beta   90.00
_cell.angle_gamma   90.00
#
_symmetry.space_group_name_H-M   'P 1'
#
loop_
_entity.id
_entity.type
_entity.pdbx_description
1 polymer ?
#
loop_
_entity_poly.entity_id
_entity_poly.type
_entity_poly.pdbx_seq_one_letter_code
_entity_poly.pdbx_strand_id
1 'polypeptide(L)'
;MDASQLPLHYQSAHDLLKQLDAGTLTSEALTTALLERIREHNPTINAVVTLDEQKALANARRADEERAASSVRGPLHGLPLTLKDTWEVAGMTCTAGAPPLKDHKPNRHADVVQRLEDAGAIILGKTNVPIYATDLQSYNKLFGVTNNPHNLAHTPGGSSGGAAAALAAGMTPLEVGSDLAGSIRTPAHFCGVFGHKPTRSLVSFRGHIPGPPGTQSRPDLVEGG
;
A
#
# COMPACT_ATOMS: atom_id res chain seq x y z
N MET A 1 -10.07 10.35 -23.12
CA MET A 1 -8.69 9.83 -23.29
C MET A 1 -8.77 8.33 -23.10
N ASP A 2 -8.24 7.58 -24.04
CA ASP A 2 -8.13 6.12 -23.89
C ASP A 2 -7.15 5.85 -22.76
N ALA A 3 -7.58 5.08 -21.73
CA ALA A 3 -6.75 4.78 -20.56
C ALA A 3 -5.44 4.06 -20.94
N SER A 4 -5.41 3.36 -22.07
CA SER A 4 -4.21 2.69 -22.60
C SER A 4 -3.12 3.68 -23.10
N GLN A 5 -3.46 4.97 -23.27
CA GLN A 5 -2.51 6.02 -23.66
C GLN A 5 -1.83 6.72 -22.48
N LEU A 6 -2.28 6.47 -21.25
CA LEU A 6 -1.62 7.00 -20.08
C LEU A 6 -0.30 6.26 -19.82
N PRO A 7 0.73 6.97 -19.30
CA PRO A 7 1.92 6.30 -18.78
C PRO A 7 1.54 5.18 -17.79
N LEU A 8 2.25 4.07 -17.82
CA LEU A 8 1.96 2.84 -17.07
C LEU A 8 1.63 3.11 -15.59
N HIS A 9 2.39 3.99 -14.95
CA HIS A 9 2.26 4.33 -13.53
C HIS A 9 1.05 5.22 -13.18
N TYR A 10 0.29 5.69 -14.19
CA TYR A 10 -0.98 6.43 -14.01
C TYR A 10 -2.19 5.67 -14.52
N GLN A 11 -2.00 4.45 -15.00
CA GLN A 11 -3.12 3.58 -15.36
C GLN A 11 -3.81 3.03 -14.12
N SER A 12 -5.11 2.80 -14.20
CA SER A 12 -5.86 2.23 -13.09
C SER A 12 -5.44 0.77 -12.83
N ALA A 13 -5.56 0.33 -11.56
CA ALA A 13 -5.33 -1.07 -11.23
C ALA A 13 -6.16 -2.03 -12.10
N HIS A 14 -7.39 -1.63 -12.46
CA HIS A 14 -8.28 -2.40 -13.33
C HIS A 14 -7.71 -2.54 -14.77
N ASP A 15 -7.17 -1.46 -15.34
CA ASP A 15 -6.61 -1.51 -16.69
C ASP A 15 -5.27 -2.24 -16.73
N LEU A 16 -4.47 -2.13 -15.67
CA LEU A 16 -3.26 -2.92 -15.50
C LEU A 16 -3.57 -4.43 -15.39
N LEU A 17 -4.57 -4.80 -14.61
CA LEU A 17 -5.02 -6.20 -14.51
C LEU A 17 -5.48 -6.76 -15.86
N LYS A 18 -6.23 -5.98 -16.65
CA LYS A 18 -6.61 -6.40 -18.02
C LYS A 18 -5.40 -6.67 -18.91
N GLN A 19 -4.35 -5.85 -18.82
CA GLN A 19 -3.12 -6.04 -19.60
C GLN A 19 -2.33 -7.24 -19.13
N LEU A 20 -2.26 -7.46 -17.80
CA LEU A 20 -1.66 -8.67 -17.23
C LEU A 20 -2.42 -9.92 -17.71
N ASP A 21 -3.75 -9.90 -17.69
CA ASP A 21 -4.59 -11.02 -18.13
C ASP A 21 -4.49 -11.29 -19.63
N ALA A 22 -4.36 -10.22 -20.43
CA ALA A 22 -4.14 -10.33 -21.87
C ALA A 22 -2.70 -10.70 -22.27
N GLY A 23 -1.76 -10.75 -21.29
CA GLY A 23 -0.33 -11.01 -21.55
C GLY A 23 0.39 -9.90 -22.30
N THR A 24 -0.20 -8.69 -22.42
CA THR A 24 0.43 -7.52 -23.04
C THR A 24 1.35 -6.77 -22.08
N LEU A 25 1.25 -7.08 -20.79
CA LEU A 25 2.11 -6.59 -19.71
C LEU A 25 2.48 -7.79 -18.83
N THR A 26 3.73 -7.85 -18.35
CA THR A 26 4.15 -8.82 -17.34
C THR A 26 4.16 -8.19 -15.94
N SER A 27 3.95 -9.02 -14.92
CA SER A 27 4.05 -8.58 -13.52
C SER A 27 5.46 -8.09 -13.18
N GLU A 28 6.50 -8.72 -13.75
CA GLU A 28 7.89 -8.28 -13.58
C GLU A 28 8.13 -6.90 -14.18
N ALA A 29 7.64 -6.64 -15.41
CA ALA A 29 7.79 -5.33 -16.05
C ALA A 29 7.05 -4.22 -15.28
N LEU A 30 5.82 -4.49 -14.81
CA LEU A 30 5.05 -3.55 -14.01
C LEU A 30 5.74 -3.28 -12.67
N THR A 31 6.18 -4.33 -11.97
CA THR A 31 6.89 -4.19 -10.68
C THR A 31 8.17 -3.37 -10.85
N THR A 32 8.95 -3.63 -11.89
CA THR A 32 10.18 -2.89 -12.21
C THR A 32 9.88 -1.41 -12.43
N ALA A 33 8.89 -1.09 -13.26
CA ALA A 33 8.51 0.30 -13.54
C ALA A 33 8.06 1.06 -12.29
N LEU A 34 7.31 0.41 -11.38
CA LEU A 34 6.89 1.03 -10.13
C LEU A 34 8.07 1.22 -9.15
N LEU A 35 9.00 0.28 -9.07
CA LEU A 35 10.22 0.43 -8.26
C LEU A 35 11.11 1.56 -8.77
N GLU A 36 11.25 1.71 -10.08
CA GLU A 36 11.94 2.85 -10.70
C GLU A 36 11.25 4.17 -10.37
N ARG A 37 9.92 4.21 -10.46
CA ARG A 37 9.12 5.38 -10.08
C ARG A 37 9.30 5.76 -8.62
N ILE A 38 9.34 4.77 -7.71
CA ILE A 38 9.62 4.99 -6.29
C ILE A 38 11.03 5.56 -6.12
N ARG A 39 12.06 5.00 -6.76
CA ARG A 39 13.44 5.51 -6.66
C ARG A 39 13.58 6.95 -7.13
N GLU A 40 12.86 7.34 -8.18
CA GLU A 40 12.89 8.69 -8.75
C GLU A 40 12.20 9.73 -7.85
N HIS A 41 11.02 9.44 -7.36
CA HIS A 41 10.16 10.46 -6.73
C HIS A 41 10.11 10.38 -5.20
N ASN A 42 10.33 9.20 -4.63
CA ASN A 42 10.20 9.02 -3.19
C ASN A 42 11.21 9.82 -2.34
N PRO A 43 12.45 10.10 -2.81
CA PRO A 43 13.37 10.97 -2.04
C PRO A 43 12.80 12.36 -1.74
N THR A 44 11.92 12.88 -2.60
CA THR A 44 11.29 14.19 -2.41
C THR A 44 9.95 14.10 -1.69
N ILE A 45 9.18 13.05 -1.94
CA ILE A 45 7.81 12.88 -1.41
C ILE A 45 7.83 12.16 -0.07
N ASN A 46 8.72 11.19 0.12
CA ASN A 46 8.84 10.35 1.32
C ASN A 46 7.52 9.62 1.67
N ALA A 47 6.90 9.02 0.66
CA ALA A 47 5.65 8.29 0.79
C ALA A 47 5.87 6.82 1.18
N VAL A 48 6.85 6.15 0.55
CA VAL A 48 7.18 4.74 0.76
C VAL A 48 8.37 4.64 1.71
N VAL A 49 8.21 3.94 2.83
CA VAL A 49 9.20 3.92 3.93
C VAL A 49 9.84 2.56 4.17
N THR A 50 9.27 1.51 3.61
CA THR A 50 9.84 0.16 3.62
C THR A 50 9.59 -0.49 2.28
N LEU A 51 10.63 -1.08 1.69
CA LEU A 51 10.57 -1.82 0.43
C LEU A 51 11.27 -3.18 0.60
N ASP A 52 10.75 -4.20 -0.08
CA ASP A 52 11.44 -5.47 -0.28
C ASP A 52 11.49 -5.77 -1.78
N GLU A 53 12.38 -5.06 -2.47
CA GLU A 53 12.51 -5.10 -3.92
C GLU A 53 12.81 -6.51 -4.44
N GLN A 54 13.70 -7.24 -3.76
CA GLN A 54 14.10 -8.59 -4.17
C GLN A 54 12.91 -9.56 -4.09
N LYS A 55 12.17 -9.53 -2.98
CA LYS A 55 10.98 -10.37 -2.79
C LYS A 55 9.86 -9.98 -3.76
N ALA A 56 9.65 -8.67 -3.99
CA ALA A 56 8.65 -8.18 -4.92
C ALA A 56 8.92 -8.66 -6.36
N LEU A 57 10.15 -8.52 -6.85
CA LEU A 57 10.56 -9.00 -8.18
C LEU A 57 10.50 -10.53 -8.30
N ALA A 58 10.92 -11.27 -7.27
CA ALA A 58 10.81 -12.73 -7.26
C ALA A 58 9.34 -13.19 -7.32
N ASN A 59 8.44 -12.51 -6.57
CA ASN A 59 7.01 -12.79 -6.61
C ASN A 59 6.37 -12.41 -7.95
N ALA A 60 6.87 -11.34 -8.60
CA ALA A 60 6.40 -10.92 -9.92
C ALA A 60 6.74 -11.95 -11.00
N ARG A 61 7.99 -12.44 -11.03
CA ARG A 61 8.40 -13.52 -11.94
C ARG A 61 7.57 -14.77 -11.73
N ARG A 62 7.39 -15.17 -10.47
CA ARG A 62 6.54 -16.31 -10.14
C ARG A 62 5.10 -16.14 -10.62
N ALA A 63 4.53 -14.94 -10.49
CA ALA A 63 3.18 -14.66 -10.99
C ALA A 63 3.10 -14.78 -12.52
N ASP A 64 4.13 -14.35 -13.25
CA ASP A 64 4.23 -14.51 -14.71
C ASP A 64 4.36 -15.98 -15.10
N GLU A 65 5.15 -16.78 -14.40
CA GLU A 65 5.29 -18.23 -14.58
C GLU A 65 3.96 -18.97 -14.31
N GLU A 66 3.30 -18.63 -13.20
CA GLU A 66 1.98 -19.19 -12.84
C GLU A 66 0.92 -18.85 -13.90
N ARG A 67 0.92 -17.63 -14.45
CA ARG A 67 0.02 -17.22 -15.53
C ARG A 67 0.29 -18.00 -16.81
N ALA A 68 1.55 -18.14 -17.19
CA ALA A 68 1.94 -18.96 -18.36
C ALA A 68 1.51 -20.42 -18.22
N ALA A 69 1.49 -20.93 -16.99
CA ALA A 69 1.01 -22.27 -16.66
C ALA A 69 -0.52 -22.37 -16.46
N SER A 70 -1.28 -21.28 -16.73
CA SER A 70 -2.73 -21.17 -16.48
C SER A 70 -3.13 -21.40 -15.00
N SER A 71 -2.23 -21.06 -14.07
CA SER A 71 -2.40 -21.23 -12.61
C SER A 71 -2.58 -19.88 -11.91
N VAL A 72 -3.56 -19.09 -12.36
CA VAL A 72 -3.88 -17.76 -11.80
C VAL A 72 -4.50 -17.93 -10.40
N ARG A 73 -3.94 -17.26 -9.39
CA ARG A 73 -4.38 -17.37 -7.98
C ARG A 73 -5.70 -16.67 -7.70
N GLY A 74 -5.96 -15.52 -8.34
CA GLY A 74 -7.18 -14.76 -8.07
C GLY A 74 -7.22 -13.41 -8.80
N PRO A 75 -8.18 -12.53 -8.46
CA PRO A 75 -8.48 -11.32 -9.21
C PRO A 75 -7.40 -10.23 -9.16
N LEU A 76 -6.41 -10.34 -8.28
CA LEU A 76 -5.29 -9.42 -8.18
C LEU A 76 -3.96 -10.05 -8.62
N HIS A 77 -4.03 -11.20 -9.32
CA HIS A 77 -2.84 -11.96 -9.67
C HIS A 77 -1.82 -11.17 -10.46
N GLY A 78 -0.64 -11.00 -9.85
CA GLY A 78 0.49 -10.28 -10.44
C GLY A 78 0.42 -8.75 -10.32
N LEU A 79 -0.58 -8.18 -9.64
CA LEU A 79 -0.68 -6.74 -9.42
C LEU A 79 0.19 -6.31 -8.23
N PRO A 80 1.19 -5.43 -8.40
CA PRO A 80 1.97 -4.88 -7.31
C PRO A 80 1.17 -3.81 -6.57
N LEU A 81 1.30 -3.76 -5.24
CA LEU A 81 0.68 -2.75 -4.40
C LEU A 81 1.50 -2.44 -3.15
N THR A 82 1.22 -1.31 -2.52
CA THR A 82 1.76 -0.93 -1.21
C THR A 82 0.70 -1.01 -0.12
N LEU A 83 1.14 -1.00 1.12
CA LEU A 83 0.27 -1.08 2.30
C LEU A 83 0.65 0.01 3.30
N LYS A 84 -0.34 0.60 3.95
CA LYS A 84 -0.10 1.48 5.08
C LYS A 84 0.74 0.79 6.16
N ASP A 85 1.72 1.50 6.75
CA ASP A 85 2.62 0.92 7.76
C ASP A 85 1.96 0.68 9.13
N THR A 86 0.68 0.41 9.10
CA THR A 86 -0.12 -0.09 10.23
C THR A 86 -0.56 -1.54 10.02
N TRP A 87 -0.42 -2.11 8.82
CA TRP A 87 -0.80 -3.49 8.54
C TRP A 87 0.40 -4.43 8.65
N GLU A 88 0.29 -5.46 9.46
CA GLU A 88 1.33 -6.47 9.65
C GLU A 88 1.49 -7.35 8.41
N VAL A 89 2.72 -7.39 7.89
CA VAL A 89 3.15 -8.29 6.81
C VAL A 89 4.24 -9.20 7.35
N ALA A 90 4.05 -10.50 7.30
CA ALA A 90 5.02 -11.47 7.83
C ALA A 90 6.42 -11.25 7.24
N GLY A 91 7.41 -11.08 8.13
CA GLY A 91 8.81 -10.87 7.76
C GLY A 91 9.17 -9.46 7.28
N MET A 92 8.21 -8.55 7.10
CA MET A 92 8.44 -7.15 6.74
C MET A 92 8.26 -6.26 7.97
N THR A 93 9.14 -5.27 8.16
CA THR A 93 9.03 -4.33 9.28
C THR A 93 7.70 -3.58 9.25
N CYS A 94 7.04 -3.48 10.40
CA CYS A 94 5.78 -2.77 10.60
C CYS A 94 5.88 -1.89 11.83
N THR A 95 6.05 -0.59 11.63
CA THR A 95 6.38 0.32 12.72
C THR A 95 5.21 1.13 13.25
N ALA A 96 4.15 1.29 12.47
CA ALA A 96 3.09 2.26 12.72
C ALA A 96 3.65 3.67 13.04
N GLY A 97 4.81 4.04 12.46
CA GLY A 97 5.51 5.29 12.73
C GLY A 97 6.08 5.43 14.15
N ALA A 98 6.06 4.36 14.95
CA ALA A 98 6.39 4.38 16.37
C ALA A 98 7.81 3.89 16.64
N PRO A 99 8.71 4.71 17.25
CA PRO A 99 10.08 4.32 17.55
C PRO A 99 10.23 2.98 18.34
N PRO A 100 9.35 2.64 19.29
CA PRO A 100 9.42 1.34 19.95
C PRO A 100 9.23 0.12 19.05
N LEU A 101 8.61 0.33 17.87
CA LEU A 101 8.34 -0.72 16.89
C LEU A 101 9.31 -0.69 15.68
N LYS A 102 10.38 0.07 15.74
CA LYS A 102 11.33 0.25 14.61
C LYS A 102 11.86 -1.07 14.04
N ASP A 103 12.01 -2.08 14.86
CA ASP A 103 12.53 -3.41 14.50
C ASP A 103 11.45 -4.51 14.56
N HIS A 104 10.17 -4.13 14.73
CA HIS A 104 9.08 -5.09 14.82
C HIS A 104 8.83 -5.76 13.47
N LYS A 105 9.10 -7.06 13.41
CA LYS A 105 8.80 -7.93 12.25
C LYS A 105 7.79 -8.99 12.67
N PRO A 106 6.53 -8.86 12.26
CA PRO A 106 5.51 -9.85 12.57
C PRO A 106 5.83 -11.19 11.92
N ASN A 107 5.40 -12.28 12.53
CA ASN A 107 5.57 -13.64 12.03
C ASN A 107 4.36 -14.15 11.26
N ARG A 108 3.30 -13.33 11.14
CA ARG A 108 2.08 -13.64 10.38
C ARG A 108 1.50 -12.38 9.74
N HIS A 109 0.74 -12.55 8.69
CA HIS A 109 0.03 -11.47 8.04
C HIS A 109 -1.19 -10.99 8.82
N ALA A 110 -1.51 -9.71 8.67
CA ALA A 110 -2.88 -9.24 8.91
C ALA A 110 -3.86 -9.97 8.00
N ASP A 111 -5.13 -10.10 8.42
CA ASP A 111 -6.13 -10.81 7.62
C ASP A 111 -6.31 -10.19 6.22
N VAL A 112 -6.31 -8.87 6.13
CA VAL A 112 -6.42 -8.17 4.84
C VAL A 112 -5.22 -8.46 3.95
N VAL A 113 -4.02 -8.52 4.50
CA VAL A 113 -2.79 -8.83 3.76
C VAL A 113 -2.82 -10.26 3.24
N GLN A 114 -3.22 -11.22 4.08
CA GLN A 114 -3.37 -12.61 3.66
C GLN A 114 -4.34 -12.74 2.48
N ARG A 115 -5.49 -12.08 2.57
CA ARG A 115 -6.49 -12.09 1.47
C ARG A 115 -5.97 -11.47 0.18
N LEU A 116 -5.14 -10.43 0.25
CA LEU A 116 -4.52 -9.81 -0.92
C LEU A 116 -3.51 -10.77 -1.57
N GLU A 117 -2.66 -11.42 -0.78
CA GLU A 117 -1.71 -12.41 -1.29
C GLU A 117 -2.41 -13.66 -1.85
N ASP A 118 -3.48 -14.13 -1.20
CA ASP A 118 -4.32 -15.24 -1.71
C ASP A 118 -5.00 -14.86 -3.03
N ALA A 119 -5.38 -13.59 -3.20
CA ALA A 119 -5.89 -13.05 -4.46
C ALA A 119 -4.80 -12.83 -5.53
N GLY A 120 -3.53 -13.08 -5.20
CA GLY A 120 -2.39 -13.03 -6.11
C GLY A 120 -1.69 -11.69 -6.18
N ALA A 121 -1.98 -10.73 -5.29
CA ALA A 121 -1.29 -9.45 -5.23
C ALA A 121 0.18 -9.60 -4.80
N ILE A 122 1.01 -8.64 -5.22
CA ILE A 122 2.43 -8.56 -4.88
C ILE A 122 2.63 -7.37 -3.95
N ILE A 123 3.09 -7.62 -2.72
CA ILE A 123 3.37 -6.55 -1.77
C ILE A 123 4.75 -5.95 -2.07
N LEU A 124 4.78 -4.67 -2.48
CA LEU A 124 6.02 -3.92 -2.73
C LEU A 124 6.66 -3.45 -1.43
N GLY A 125 5.85 -2.89 -0.55
CA GLY A 125 6.35 -2.23 0.65
C GLY A 125 5.27 -1.54 1.46
N LYS A 126 5.72 -0.64 2.35
CA LYS A 126 4.88 0.06 3.31
C LYS A 126 4.94 1.57 3.11
N THR A 127 3.83 2.25 3.36
CA THR A 127 3.70 3.70 3.21
C THR A 127 3.64 4.41 4.57
N ASN A 128 4.17 5.63 4.60
CA ASN A 128 4.37 6.44 5.81
C ASN A 128 3.05 6.82 6.50
N VAL A 129 3.13 6.94 7.81
CA VAL A 129 2.01 7.23 8.70
C VAL A 129 2.47 8.12 9.87
N PRO A 130 1.58 8.86 10.55
CA PRO A 130 1.91 9.42 11.87
C PRO A 130 2.01 8.30 12.91
N ILE A 131 2.66 8.60 14.02
CA ILE A 131 2.82 7.65 15.12
C ILE A 131 1.46 7.05 15.51
N TYR A 132 1.37 5.71 15.49
CA TYR A 132 0.14 4.95 15.79
C TYR A 132 -1.11 5.41 15.03
N ALA A 133 -0.94 6.03 13.86
CA ALA A 133 -2.03 6.57 13.05
C ALA A 133 -2.91 7.63 13.77
N THR A 134 -2.37 8.37 14.74
CA THR A 134 -3.12 9.27 15.62
C THR A 134 -3.20 10.73 15.16
N ASP A 135 -2.74 11.05 13.95
CA ASP A 135 -2.77 12.41 13.41
C ASP A 135 -3.37 12.43 11.99
N LEU A 136 -3.85 13.60 11.56
CA LEU A 136 -4.31 13.89 10.19
C LEU A 136 -3.19 14.43 9.28
N GLN A 137 -1.93 14.22 9.66
CA GLN A 137 -0.72 14.47 8.89
C GLN A 137 0.18 13.24 8.96
N SER A 138 0.99 13.00 7.91
CA SER A 138 1.86 11.81 7.85
C SER A 138 3.31 12.18 8.09
N TYR A 139 3.72 12.09 9.35
CA TYR A 139 5.10 12.32 9.81
C TYR A 139 5.41 11.51 11.07
N ASN A 140 6.65 11.14 11.26
CA ASN A 140 7.11 10.50 12.49
C ASN A 140 8.64 10.63 12.66
N LYS A 141 9.15 10.23 13.83
CA LYS A 141 10.58 10.34 14.14
C LYS A 141 11.46 9.29 13.45
N LEU A 142 10.89 8.23 12.89
CA LEU A 142 11.63 7.17 12.19
C LEU A 142 11.94 7.57 10.76
N PHE A 143 10.94 8.10 10.06
CA PHE A 143 10.97 8.31 8.60
C PHE A 143 10.85 9.77 8.19
N GLY A 144 10.49 10.68 9.09
CA GLY A 144 10.26 12.08 8.76
C GLY A 144 8.87 12.34 8.17
N VAL A 145 8.77 13.43 7.41
CA VAL A 145 7.52 13.98 6.87
C VAL A 145 7.27 13.46 5.45
N THR A 146 6.03 13.09 5.16
CA THR A 146 5.57 12.87 3.80
C THR A 146 5.03 14.18 3.23
N ASN A 147 5.46 14.54 2.04
CA ASN A 147 5.03 15.74 1.33
C ASN A 147 3.91 15.43 0.33
N ASN A 148 3.05 16.42 0.08
CA ASN A 148 2.01 16.29 -0.94
C ASN A 148 2.64 16.36 -2.35
N PRO A 149 2.41 15.39 -3.24
CA PRO A 149 3.01 15.36 -4.58
C PRO A 149 2.66 16.56 -5.46
N HIS A 150 1.50 17.19 -5.24
CA HIS A 150 1.06 18.36 -6.01
C HIS A 150 1.70 19.65 -5.53
N ASN A 151 2.09 19.73 -4.24
CA ASN A 151 2.81 20.85 -3.66
C ASN A 151 3.57 20.39 -2.42
N LEU A 152 4.88 20.31 -2.52
CA LEU A 152 5.75 19.77 -1.46
C LEU A 152 5.72 20.56 -0.14
N ALA A 153 5.22 21.81 -0.14
CA ALA A 153 5.04 22.61 1.06
C ALA A 153 3.74 22.28 1.82
N HIS A 154 2.90 21.43 1.27
CA HIS A 154 1.61 21.03 1.85
C HIS A 154 1.65 19.61 2.38
N THR A 155 0.78 19.33 3.36
CA THR A 155 0.56 17.98 3.87
C THR A 155 -0.24 17.13 2.86
N PRO A 156 0.06 15.83 2.72
CA PRO A 156 -0.80 14.90 1.99
C PRO A 156 -2.05 14.50 2.80
N GLY A 157 -2.17 15.00 4.03
CA GLY A 157 -3.15 14.52 4.99
C GLY A 157 -2.68 13.28 5.76
N GLY A 158 -3.58 12.64 6.47
CA GLY A 158 -3.30 11.49 7.34
C GLY A 158 -4.61 10.84 7.85
N SER A 159 -4.43 9.73 8.48
CA SER A 159 -3.18 9.02 8.80
C SER A 159 -2.64 8.15 7.65
N SER A 160 -3.38 7.93 6.56
CA SER A 160 -2.91 7.23 5.35
C SER A 160 -2.33 8.21 4.31
N GLY A 161 -1.53 9.22 4.76
CA GLY A 161 -1.01 10.23 3.84
C GLY A 161 0.10 9.71 2.94
N GLY A 162 0.97 8.82 3.43
CA GLY A 162 1.93 8.12 2.58
C GLY A 162 1.25 7.31 1.48
N ALA A 163 0.14 6.63 1.81
CA ALA A 163 -0.69 5.89 0.87
C ALA A 163 -1.22 6.78 -0.27
N ALA A 164 -1.89 7.88 0.09
CA ALA A 164 -2.45 8.79 -0.90
C ALA A 164 -1.37 9.50 -1.73
N ALA A 165 -0.25 9.86 -1.11
CA ALA A 165 0.89 10.45 -1.82
C ALA A 165 1.54 9.47 -2.80
N ALA A 166 1.68 8.19 -2.42
CA ALA A 166 2.21 7.15 -3.30
C ALA A 166 1.31 6.92 -4.52
N LEU A 167 -0.01 6.85 -4.33
CA LEU A 167 -0.99 6.76 -5.40
C LEU A 167 -0.91 7.97 -6.34
N ALA A 168 -0.97 9.19 -5.81
CA ALA A 168 -0.93 10.42 -6.59
C ALA A 168 0.37 10.59 -7.38
N ALA A 169 1.49 10.09 -6.86
CA ALA A 169 2.78 10.11 -7.54
C ALA A 169 2.97 8.95 -8.52
N GLY A 170 2.03 8.03 -8.64
CA GLY A 170 2.14 6.85 -9.50
C GLY A 170 3.14 5.80 -9.00
N MET A 171 3.43 5.75 -7.72
CA MET A 171 4.34 4.76 -7.12
C MET A 171 3.67 3.41 -6.85
N THR A 172 2.37 3.38 -6.87
CA THR A 172 1.54 2.19 -6.66
C THR A 172 0.19 2.40 -7.35
N PRO A 173 -0.39 1.36 -7.98
CA PRO A 173 -1.71 1.48 -8.60
C PRO A 173 -2.87 1.22 -7.62
N LEU A 174 -2.56 0.59 -6.48
CA LEU A 174 -3.52 0.24 -5.43
C LEU A 174 -2.84 0.33 -4.07
N GLU A 175 -3.59 0.70 -3.05
CA GLU A 175 -3.09 0.85 -1.69
C GLU A 175 -4.15 0.48 -0.65
N VAL A 176 -3.73 -0.05 0.49
CA VAL A 176 -4.64 -0.37 1.59
C VAL A 176 -4.31 0.50 2.80
N GLY A 177 -5.11 1.55 2.97
CA GLY A 177 -5.10 2.41 4.14
C GLY A 177 -5.92 1.88 5.30
N SER A 178 -6.24 2.75 6.26
CA SER A 178 -7.24 2.51 7.30
C SER A 178 -7.90 3.82 7.69
N ASP A 179 -9.17 3.80 8.09
CA ASP A 179 -9.95 5.02 8.34
C ASP A 179 -10.87 4.83 9.55
N LEU A 180 -10.48 5.42 10.69
CA LEU A 180 -11.33 5.53 11.86
C LEU A 180 -12.14 6.84 11.83
N ALA A 181 -11.48 7.97 11.54
CA ALA A 181 -12.04 9.32 11.61
C ALA A 181 -11.67 10.18 10.39
N GLY A 182 -11.55 9.60 9.20
CA GLY A 182 -11.18 10.29 7.97
C GLY A 182 -9.82 9.89 7.39
N SER A 183 -9.13 8.93 7.97
CA SER A 183 -7.73 8.62 7.64
C SER A 183 -7.48 7.99 6.26
N ILE A 184 -8.50 7.62 5.49
CA ILE A 184 -8.44 7.38 4.04
C ILE A 184 -8.99 8.58 3.29
N ARG A 185 -10.16 9.06 3.69
CA ARG A 185 -10.92 10.09 2.97
C ARG A 185 -10.22 11.44 2.94
N THR A 186 -9.64 11.89 4.05
CA THR A 186 -8.90 13.16 4.14
C THR A 186 -7.67 13.17 3.22
N PRO A 187 -6.73 12.20 3.31
CA PRO A 187 -5.58 12.20 2.41
C PRO A 187 -5.97 11.95 0.96
N ALA A 188 -7.00 11.17 0.67
CA ALA A 188 -7.50 10.99 -0.69
C ALA A 188 -7.97 12.32 -1.29
N HIS A 189 -8.70 13.14 -0.52
CA HIS A 189 -9.11 14.49 -0.93
C HIS A 189 -7.89 15.41 -1.16
N PHE A 190 -6.92 15.41 -0.25
CA PHE A 190 -5.75 16.30 -0.34
C PHE A 190 -4.81 15.95 -1.49
N CYS A 191 -4.71 14.67 -1.85
CA CYS A 191 -3.87 14.19 -2.94
C CYS A 191 -4.62 13.95 -4.26
N GLY A 192 -5.94 14.21 -4.32
CA GLY A 192 -6.73 14.07 -5.53
C GLY A 192 -6.85 12.64 -6.03
N VAL A 193 -6.91 11.65 -5.12
CA VAL A 193 -7.06 10.23 -5.46
C VAL A 193 -8.40 9.68 -4.95
N PHE A 194 -8.82 8.54 -5.49
CA PHE A 194 -10.01 7.87 -4.98
C PHE A 194 -9.74 7.21 -3.62
N GLY A 195 -10.58 7.53 -2.63
CA GLY A 195 -10.55 6.92 -1.30
C GLY A 195 -11.87 6.19 -1.03
N HIS A 196 -11.80 4.89 -0.73
CA HIS A 196 -12.96 4.09 -0.37
C HIS A 196 -12.82 3.61 1.07
N LYS A 197 -13.77 4.04 1.92
CA LYS A 197 -13.95 3.50 3.25
C LYS A 197 -15.12 2.50 3.22
N PRO A 198 -14.86 1.20 3.43
CA PRO A 198 -15.90 0.18 3.37
C PRO A 198 -16.89 0.31 4.54
N THR A 199 -17.99 -0.43 4.46
CA THR A 199 -18.92 -0.60 5.57
C THR A 199 -18.19 -1.16 6.78
N ARG A 200 -18.52 -0.65 7.97
CA ARG A 200 -17.97 -1.10 9.24
C ARG A 200 -18.05 -2.64 9.36
N SER A 201 -16.98 -3.24 9.91
CA SER A 201 -16.86 -4.68 10.14
C SER A 201 -16.81 -5.55 8.87
N LEU A 202 -16.76 -4.97 7.67
CA LEU A 202 -16.60 -5.73 6.44
C LEU A 202 -15.16 -6.25 6.28
N VAL A 203 -14.18 -5.44 6.68
CA VAL A 203 -12.75 -5.79 6.63
C VAL A 203 -12.25 -6.05 8.05
N SER A 204 -11.58 -7.18 8.26
CA SER A 204 -10.97 -7.53 9.54
C SER A 204 -9.83 -6.58 9.90
N PHE A 205 -9.78 -6.17 11.15
CA PHE A 205 -8.68 -5.38 11.71
C PHE A 205 -7.59 -6.21 12.38
N ARG A 206 -7.70 -7.54 12.36
CA ARG A 206 -6.64 -8.39 12.92
C ARG A 206 -5.31 -8.14 12.18
N GLY A 207 -4.27 -7.80 12.96
CA GLY A 207 -2.96 -7.44 12.43
C GLY A 207 -2.82 -5.97 12.01
N HIS A 208 -3.76 -5.10 12.42
CA HIS A 208 -3.61 -3.65 12.32
C HIS A 208 -3.03 -3.06 13.62
N ILE A 209 -2.11 -2.11 13.52
CA ILE A 209 -1.60 -1.28 14.61
C ILE A 209 -2.20 0.12 14.49
N PRO A 210 -2.87 0.72 15.51
CA PRO A 210 -2.70 0.45 16.95
C PRO A 210 -3.43 -0.79 17.44
N GLY A 211 -2.85 -1.34 18.45
CA GLY A 211 -3.15 -2.57 19.14
C GLY A 211 -1.83 -3.27 19.43
N PRO A 212 -1.68 -4.10 20.45
CA PRO A 212 -0.45 -4.86 20.65
C PRO A 212 -0.16 -5.72 19.40
N PRO A 213 1.08 -5.73 18.89
CA PRO A 213 1.47 -6.58 17.77
C PRO A 213 1.08 -8.04 18.00
N GLY A 214 0.52 -8.70 16.99
CA GLY A 214 0.10 -10.10 17.08
C GLY A 214 -1.16 -10.38 17.91
N THR A 215 -1.77 -9.37 18.52
CA THR A 215 -3.08 -9.52 19.17
C THR A 215 -4.21 -9.32 18.18
N GLN A 216 -5.36 -9.92 18.43
CA GLN A 216 -6.58 -9.53 17.75
C GLN A 216 -6.89 -8.10 18.18
N SER A 217 -7.00 -7.18 17.23
CA SER A 217 -7.64 -5.90 17.50
C SER A 217 -9.02 -6.21 18.04
N ARG A 218 -9.34 -5.74 19.25
CA ARG A 218 -10.69 -5.90 19.75
C ARG A 218 -11.63 -5.18 18.79
N PRO A 219 -12.63 -5.86 18.22
CA PRO A 219 -13.59 -5.20 17.32
C PRO A 219 -14.20 -3.95 17.93
N ASP A 220 -14.44 -3.98 19.25
CA ASP A 220 -15.03 -2.91 20.06
C ASP A 220 -14.15 -1.65 20.20
N LEU A 221 -12.82 -1.74 19.99
CA LEU A 221 -11.91 -0.60 20.07
C LEU A 221 -11.56 0.00 18.69
N VAL A 222 -11.85 -0.70 17.61
CA VAL A 222 -11.53 -0.28 16.23
C VAL A 222 -12.81 -0.06 15.42
N GLU A 223 -13.93 -0.09 16.09
CA GLU A 223 -15.27 -0.01 15.55
C GLU A 223 -15.68 1.39 15.07
N GLY A 224 -14.81 2.14 14.49
CA GLY A 224 -15.10 3.41 13.85
C GLY A 224 -14.63 3.49 12.40
N GLY A 225 -14.11 2.41 11.83
CA GLY A 225 -13.58 2.39 10.48
C GLY A 225 -14.51 1.74 9.48
#